data_0dcc8c5b1001e0a733557be5218d2135
#
_entry.id   0dcc8c5b1001e0a733557be5218d2135
#
_cell.length_a   1.000
_cell.length_b   1.000
_cell.length_c   1.000
_cell.angle_alpha   90.00
_cell.angle_beta   90.00
_cell.angle_gamma   90.00
#
_symmetry.space_group_name_H-M   'P 1'
#
loop_
_entity.id
_entity.type
_entity.pdbx_description
1 polymer ?
#
loop_
_entity_poly.entity_id
_entity_poly.type
_entity_poly.pdbx_seq_one_letter_code
_entity_poly.pdbx_strand_id
1 'polypeptide(L)'
;MDGDSWGESRALDRRLVSACLRGDEEAWVVVWQRYGPLVKAVARRTGCDGEEARDVVQRVALVALQNLSSLNNPEKLAGWLAGVARFQSLEVIRQRRPAEDIDGLANSFDPRVDDELIRDQELALLQRALEQLEERCRRLLHRLELKEPPDSYRDVAAAEGLSETSIGPIRRRCMQRLRTIVERLSRSDA
;
A
#
# COMPACT_ATOMS: atom_id res chain seq x y z
N MET A 1 -8.09 20.10 -0.86
CA MET A 1 -9.23 19.31 -0.35
C MET A 1 -8.94 17.85 -0.61
N ASP A 2 -7.86 17.32 -0.03
CA ASP A 2 -7.33 15.96 -0.27
C ASP A 2 -7.09 15.16 1.02
N GLY A 3 -7.77 15.56 2.11
CA GLY A 3 -7.86 14.75 3.33
C GLY A 3 -8.76 13.51 3.23
N ASP A 4 -9.54 13.39 2.16
CA ASP A 4 -10.59 12.34 2.05
C ASP A 4 -10.05 10.96 1.64
N SER A 5 -9.01 10.89 0.83
CA SER A 5 -8.51 9.58 0.33
C SER A 5 -7.89 8.73 1.45
N TRP A 6 -7.15 9.34 2.37
CA TRP A 6 -6.59 8.68 3.55
C TRP A 6 -7.66 8.35 4.58
N GLY A 7 -8.66 9.22 4.73
CA GLY A 7 -9.83 8.98 5.55
C GLY A 7 -10.67 7.81 5.04
N GLU A 8 -10.87 7.72 3.73
CA GLU A 8 -11.58 6.62 3.08
C GLU A 8 -10.83 5.28 3.23
N SER A 9 -9.50 5.28 3.08
CA SER A 9 -8.66 4.09 3.27
C SER A 9 -8.77 3.55 4.70
N ARG A 10 -8.62 4.42 5.70
CA ARG A 10 -8.76 4.05 7.12
C ARG A 10 -10.19 3.61 7.48
N ALA A 11 -11.20 4.27 6.90
CA ALA A 11 -12.60 3.87 7.08
C ALA A 11 -12.88 2.49 6.48
N LEU A 12 -12.24 2.18 5.34
CA LEU A 12 -12.33 0.85 4.73
C LEU A 12 -11.68 -0.20 5.63
N ASP A 13 -10.48 0.06 6.15
CA ASP A 13 -9.78 -0.87 7.04
C ASP A 13 -10.59 -1.18 8.30
N ARG A 14 -11.23 -0.17 8.91
CA ARG A 14 -12.14 -0.40 10.04
C ARG A 14 -13.31 -1.32 9.69
N ARG A 15 -13.92 -1.13 8.50
CA ARG A 15 -15.01 -1.98 8.03
C ARG A 15 -14.55 -3.40 7.76
N LEU A 16 -13.39 -3.56 7.09
CA LEU A 16 -12.81 -4.86 6.77
C LEU A 16 -12.45 -5.63 8.05
N VAL A 17 -11.74 -5.01 8.98
CA VAL A 17 -11.40 -5.64 10.27
C VAL A 17 -12.65 -6.06 11.01
N SER A 18 -13.65 -5.18 11.10
CA SER A 18 -14.93 -5.51 11.76
C SER A 18 -15.67 -6.66 11.07
N ALA A 19 -15.67 -6.72 9.73
CA ALA A 19 -16.30 -7.81 8.99
C ALA A 19 -15.54 -9.14 9.18
N CYS A 20 -14.21 -9.12 9.08
CA CYS A 20 -13.38 -10.30 9.33
C CYS A 20 -13.58 -10.87 10.74
N LEU A 21 -13.69 -10.01 11.76
CA LEU A 21 -13.96 -10.44 13.14
C LEU A 21 -15.35 -11.07 13.34
N ARG A 22 -16.31 -10.79 12.45
CA ARG A 22 -17.62 -11.45 12.43
C ARG A 22 -17.64 -12.74 11.61
N GLY A 23 -16.50 -13.14 11.02
CA GLY A 23 -16.39 -14.36 10.22
C GLY A 23 -16.77 -14.18 8.73
N ASP A 24 -16.77 -12.95 8.22
CA ASP A 24 -17.06 -12.66 6.82
C ASP A 24 -15.87 -13.08 5.94
N GLU A 25 -16.06 -14.15 5.15
CA GLU A 25 -15.02 -14.69 4.26
C GLU A 25 -14.71 -13.75 3.10
N GLU A 26 -15.70 -13.01 2.58
CA GLU A 26 -15.49 -12.07 1.48
C GLU A 26 -14.61 -10.88 1.93
N ALA A 27 -14.78 -10.44 3.18
CA ALA A 27 -13.93 -9.41 3.76
C ALA A 27 -12.45 -9.86 3.84
N TRP A 28 -12.19 -11.12 4.16
CA TRP A 28 -10.84 -11.69 4.13
C TRP A 28 -10.25 -11.69 2.72
N VAL A 29 -11.03 -12.03 1.71
CA VAL A 29 -10.57 -11.96 0.31
C VAL A 29 -10.13 -10.54 -0.03
N VAL A 30 -10.92 -9.53 0.34
CA VAL A 30 -10.58 -8.13 0.10
C VAL A 30 -9.31 -7.71 0.85
N VAL A 31 -9.15 -8.13 2.11
CA VAL A 31 -7.93 -7.88 2.89
C VAL A 31 -6.71 -8.45 2.18
N TRP A 32 -6.75 -9.69 1.69
CA TRP A 32 -5.60 -10.31 1.04
C TRP A 32 -5.33 -9.76 -0.36
N GLN A 33 -6.34 -9.37 -1.11
CA GLN A 33 -6.15 -8.65 -2.38
C GLN A 33 -5.44 -7.30 -2.16
N ARG A 34 -5.75 -6.63 -1.06
CA ARG A 34 -5.18 -5.32 -0.74
C ARG A 34 -3.79 -5.41 -0.12
N TYR A 35 -3.59 -6.28 0.84
CA TYR A 35 -2.38 -6.32 1.68
C TYR A 35 -1.44 -7.49 1.40
N GLY A 36 -1.86 -8.48 0.63
CA GLY A 36 -0.99 -9.58 0.19
C GLY A 36 0.29 -9.10 -0.51
N PRO A 37 0.20 -8.16 -1.47
CA PRO A 37 1.39 -7.56 -2.10
C PRO A 37 2.34 -6.89 -1.10
N LEU A 38 1.81 -6.17 -0.10
CA LEU A 38 2.61 -5.55 0.96
C LEU A 38 3.36 -6.61 1.77
N VAL A 39 2.66 -7.64 2.23
CA VAL A 39 3.26 -8.74 3.00
C VAL A 39 4.38 -9.43 2.22
N LYS A 40 4.16 -9.73 0.95
CA LYS A 40 5.15 -10.34 0.05
C LYS A 40 6.38 -9.45 -0.15
N ALA A 41 6.16 -8.14 -0.33
CA ALA A 41 7.22 -7.18 -0.50
C ALA A 41 8.07 -7.04 0.78
N VAL A 42 7.46 -7.01 1.97
CA VAL A 42 8.17 -7.02 3.25
C VAL A 42 9.02 -8.29 3.36
N ALA A 43 8.48 -9.47 3.03
CA ALA A 43 9.22 -10.73 3.07
C ALA A 43 10.47 -10.69 2.16
N ARG A 44 10.32 -10.22 0.93
CA ARG A 44 11.44 -10.09 -0.01
C ARG A 44 12.51 -9.11 0.46
N ARG A 45 12.11 -7.97 1.00
CA ARG A 45 13.05 -6.97 1.57
C ARG A 45 13.77 -7.48 2.81
N THR A 46 13.15 -8.35 3.57
CA THR A 46 13.78 -9.00 4.74
C THR A 46 14.81 -10.06 4.32
N GLY A 47 14.81 -10.51 3.04
CA GLY A 47 15.80 -11.43 2.50
C GLY A 47 15.25 -12.83 2.15
N CYS A 48 13.92 -13.00 2.13
CA CYS A 48 13.27 -14.20 1.62
C CYS A 48 13.35 -14.24 0.08
N ASP A 49 13.54 -15.41 -0.50
CA ASP A 49 13.43 -15.63 -1.93
C ASP A 49 11.95 -15.64 -2.38
N GLY A 50 11.69 -15.95 -3.66
CA GLY A 50 10.34 -15.90 -4.22
C GLY A 50 9.38 -16.95 -3.67
N GLU A 51 9.88 -18.13 -3.28
CA GLU A 51 9.12 -19.24 -2.71
C GLU A 51 8.88 -18.99 -1.22
N GLU A 52 9.94 -18.66 -0.49
CA GLU A 52 9.88 -18.28 0.92
C GLU A 52 8.92 -17.11 1.16
N ALA A 53 8.90 -16.11 0.28
CA ALA A 53 7.99 -14.97 0.41
C ALA A 53 6.52 -15.39 0.21
N ARG A 54 6.23 -16.41 -0.60
CA ARG A 54 4.87 -16.99 -0.72
C ARG A 54 4.47 -17.72 0.55
N ASP A 55 5.40 -18.49 1.13
CA ASP A 55 5.16 -19.17 2.40
C ASP A 55 4.91 -18.19 3.54
N VAL A 56 5.67 -17.09 3.58
CA VAL A 56 5.45 -16.01 4.53
C VAL A 56 4.04 -15.43 4.40
N VAL A 57 3.56 -15.17 3.18
CA VAL A 57 2.18 -14.68 2.98
C VAL A 57 1.15 -15.63 3.58
N GLN A 58 1.30 -16.94 3.39
CA GLN A 58 0.40 -17.94 3.97
C GLN A 58 0.49 -17.96 5.50
N ARG A 59 1.69 -17.90 6.08
CA ARG A 59 1.89 -17.86 7.54
C ARG A 59 1.26 -16.60 8.14
N VAL A 60 1.45 -15.45 7.51
CA VAL A 60 0.83 -14.18 7.93
C VAL A 60 -0.68 -14.26 7.86
N ALA A 61 -1.24 -14.92 6.84
CA ALA A 61 -2.68 -15.14 6.73
C ALA A 61 -3.23 -15.95 7.92
N LEU A 62 -2.54 -17.02 8.29
CA LEU A 62 -2.93 -17.85 9.46
C LEU A 62 -2.83 -17.06 10.77
N VAL A 63 -1.74 -16.31 10.97
CA VAL A 63 -1.58 -15.44 12.15
C VAL A 63 -2.66 -14.37 12.19
N ALA A 64 -3.00 -13.78 11.05
CA ALA A 64 -4.06 -12.77 10.97
C ALA A 64 -5.43 -13.37 11.35
N LEU A 65 -5.78 -14.53 10.84
CA LEU A 65 -7.02 -15.22 11.19
C LEU A 65 -7.14 -15.49 12.70
N GLN A 66 -6.03 -15.84 13.35
CA GLN A 66 -6.00 -16.19 14.78
C GLN A 66 -5.94 -14.96 15.69
N ASN A 67 -5.29 -13.88 15.26
CA ASN A 67 -4.89 -12.79 16.14
C ASN A 67 -5.43 -11.41 15.71
N LEU A 68 -6.29 -11.30 14.71
CA LEU A 68 -6.85 -10.02 14.28
C LEU A 68 -7.58 -9.28 15.43
N SER A 69 -8.16 -10.02 16.37
CA SER A 69 -8.80 -9.45 17.57
C SER A 69 -7.84 -8.71 18.49
N SER A 70 -6.53 -8.98 18.41
CA SER A 70 -5.50 -8.25 19.18
C SER A 70 -5.15 -6.88 18.59
N LEU A 71 -5.63 -6.58 17.39
CA LEU A 71 -5.40 -5.29 16.73
C LEU A 71 -6.23 -4.19 17.41
N ASN A 72 -5.60 -3.43 18.30
CA ASN A 72 -6.24 -2.36 19.06
C ASN A 72 -6.76 -1.20 18.20
N ASN A 73 -6.11 -0.94 17.07
CA ASN A 73 -6.50 0.11 16.14
C ASN A 73 -6.63 -0.45 14.72
N PRO A 74 -7.85 -0.67 14.20
CA PRO A 74 -8.09 -1.17 12.85
C PRO A 74 -7.46 -0.31 11.74
N GLU A 75 -7.24 0.98 11.98
CA GLU A 75 -6.59 1.89 11.02
C GLU A 75 -5.09 1.59 10.82
N LYS A 76 -4.51 0.77 11.69
CA LYS A 76 -3.11 0.32 11.62
C LYS A 76 -2.98 -1.10 11.06
N LEU A 77 -3.99 -1.59 10.34
CA LEU A 77 -3.99 -2.96 9.79
C LEU A 77 -2.76 -3.21 8.91
N ALA A 78 -2.41 -2.27 8.02
CA ALA A 78 -1.24 -2.39 7.14
C ALA A 78 0.07 -2.56 7.94
N GLY A 79 0.33 -1.67 8.91
CA GLY A 79 1.53 -1.74 9.76
C GLY A 79 1.58 -3.01 10.60
N TRP A 80 0.44 -3.44 11.13
CA TRP A 80 0.36 -4.69 11.88
C TRP A 80 0.70 -5.90 11.01
N LEU A 81 0.13 -5.99 9.79
CA LEU A 81 0.45 -7.06 8.83
C LEU A 81 1.92 -7.03 8.40
N ALA A 82 2.49 -5.85 8.20
CA ALA A 82 3.91 -5.68 7.87
C ALA A 82 4.81 -6.18 9.00
N GLY A 83 4.50 -5.85 10.26
CA GLY A 83 5.22 -6.34 11.43
C GLY A 83 5.17 -7.87 11.56
N VAL A 84 3.99 -8.46 11.38
CA VAL A 84 3.84 -9.93 11.36
C VAL A 84 4.65 -10.54 10.21
N ALA A 85 4.61 -9.93 9.02
CA ALA A 85 5.35 -10.40 7.85
C ALA A 85 6.87 -10.39 8.11
N ARG A 86 7.39 -9.30 8.69
CA ARG A 86 8.81 -9.21 9.06
C ARG A 86 9.20 -10.30 10.05
N PHE A 87 8.42 -10.49 11.11
CA PHE A 87 8.69 -11.54 12.10
C PHE A 87 8.71 -12.92 11.45
N GLN A 88 7.69 -13.28 10.65
CA GLN A 88 7.62 -14.56 9.96
C GLN A 88 8.78 -14.76 8.98
N SER A 89 9.22 -13.69 8.31
CA SER A 89 10.37 -13.72 7.38
C SER A 89 11.66 -14.02 8.11
N LEU A 90 11.91 -13.38 9.26
CA LEU A 90 13.08 -13.66 10.10
C LEU A 90 13.12 -15.10 10.59
N GLU A 91 11.95 -15.66 10.95
CA GLU A 91 11.83 -17.07 11.32
C GLU A 91 12.22 -18.02 10.16
N VAL A 92 11.76 -17.72 8.94
CA VAL A 92 12.12 -18.49 7.73
C VAL A 92 13.64 -18.42 7.49
N ILE A 93 14.23 -17.24 7.56
CA ILE A 93 15.67 -17.04 7.36
C ILE A 93 16.48 -17.77 8.44
N ARG A 94 16.06 -17.69 9.71
CA ARG A 94 16.69 -18.38 10.84
C ARG A 94 16.67 -19.91 10.67
N GLN A 95 15.59 -20.47 10.14
CA GLN A 95 15.50 -21.88 9.84
C GLN A 95 16.46 -22.32 8.73
N ARG A 96 16.76 -21.45 7.76
CA ARG A 96 17.71 -21.71 6.66
C ARG A 96 19.17 -21.61 7.10
N ARG A 97 19.49 -20.71 8.04
CA ARG A 97 20.84 -20.41 8.50
C ARG A 97 20.94 -20.42 10.03
N PRO A 98 20.93 -21.61 10.67
CA PRO A 98 20.89 -21.69 12.13
C PRO A 98 22.12 -21.11 12.86
N ALA A 99 23.21 -20.84 12.15
CA ALA A 99 24.51 -20.46 12.72
C ALA A 99 24.88 -18.97 12.58
N GLU A 100 24.04 -18.15 11.92
CA GLU A 100 24.29 -16.69 11.82
C GLU A 100 23.50 -15.97 12.92
N ASP A 101 24.20 -15.07 13.63
CA ASP A 101 23.64 -14.25 14.72
C ASP A 101 22.63 -13.23 14.16
N ILE A 102 21.36 -13.65 14.09
CA ILE A 102 20.25 -12.85 13.58
C ILE A 102 19.57 -12.07 14.72
N ASP A 103 20.04 -12.25 15.97
CA ASP A 103 19.40 -11.67 17.17
C ASP A 103 19.39 -10.12 17.16
N GLY A 104 20.35 -9.49 16.47
CA GLY A 104 20.37 -8.04 16.30
C GLY A 104 19.22 -7.49 15.41
N LEU A 105 18.67 -8.32 14.53
CA LEU A 105 17.58 -7.91 13.61
C LEU A 105 16.18 -8.13 14.20
N ALA A 106 16.05 -9.05 15.16
CA ALA A 106 14.75 -9.41 15.73
C ALA A 106 14.24 -8.43 16.79
N ASN A 107 15.14 -7.66 17.42
CA ASN A 107 14.79 -6.82 18.59
C ASN A 107 14.38 -5.40 18.26
N SER A 108 14.35 -4.98 17.00
CA SER A 108 13.88 -3.63 16.62
C SER A 108 12.53 -3.68 15.90
N PHE A 109 11.47 -4.01 16.60
CA PHE A 109 10.14 -3.60 16.19
C PHE A 109 10.03 -2.10 16.43
N ASP A 110 10.39 -1.28 15.44
CA ASP A 110 10.08 0.13 15.41
C ASP A 110 8.88 0.33 14.48
N PRO A 111 7.71 0.69 15.03
CA PRO A 111 6.52 0.95 14.23
C PRO A 111 6.72 2.04 13.16
N ARG A 112 7.73 2.90 13.35
CA ARG A 112 8.06 3.98 12.40
C ARG A 112 8.76 3.43 11.16
N VAL A 113 9.59 2.40 11.28
CA VAL A 113 10.26 1.75 10.15
C VAL A 113 9.25 1.04 9.25
N ASP A 114 8.20 0.47 9.85
CA ASP A 114 7.13 -0.17 9.09
C ASP A 114 6.25 0.88 8.37
N ASP A 115 6.01 2.04 8.98
CA ASP A 115 5.31 3.16 8.33
C ASP A 115 6.13 3.76 7.17
N GLU A 116 7.46 3.87 7.29
CA GLU A 116 8.35 4.28 6.20
C GLU A 116 8.36 3.26 5.06
N LEU A 117 8.41 1.97 5.39
CA LEU A 117 8.39 0.88 4.40
C LEU A 117 7.08 0.87 3.59
N ILE A 118 5.95 1.07 4.27
CA ILE A 118 4.64 1.16 3.64
C ILE A 118 4.60 2.38 2.71
N ARG A 119 5.09 3.53 3.17
CA ARG A 119 5.16 4.75 2.36
C ARG A 119 6.04 4.57 1.13
N ASP A 120 7.21 3.95 1.27
CA ASP A 120 8.13 3.70 0.15
C ASP A 120 7.49 2.80 -0.91
N GLN A 121 6.72 1.80 -0.51
CA GLN A 121 6.03 0.91 -1.44
C GLN A 121 4.83 1.57 -2.11
N GLU A 122 4.05 2.35 -1.36
CA GLU A 122 2.95 3.15 -1.91
C GLU A 122 3.48 4.21 -2.89
N LEU A 123 4.61 4.85 -2.55
CA LEU A 123 5.30 5.79 -3.43
C LEU A 123 5.82 5.11 -4.69
N ALA A 124 6.47 3.95 -4.57
CA ALA A 124 6.97 3.20 -5.72
C ALA A 124 5.83 2.74 -6.64
N LEU A 125 4.72 2.27 -6.07
CA LEU A 125 3.52 1.90 -6.82
C LEU A 125 2.91 3.11 -7.53
N LEU A 126 2.81 4.26 -6.83
CA LEU A 126 2.31 5.50 -7.40
C LEU A 126 3.21 6.00 -8.54
N GLN A 127 4.54 5.96 -8.38
CA GLN A 127 5.50 6.33 -9.43
C GLN A 127 5.32 5.47 -10.67
N ARG A 128 5.26 4.13 -10.52
CA ARG A 128 5.00 3.20 -11.63
C ARG A 128 3.66 3.46 -12.30
N ALA A 129 2.65 3.82 -11.55
CA ALA A 129 1.33 4.15 -12.09
C ALA A 129 1.34 5.48 -12.86
N LEU A 130 2.04 6.49 -12.37
CA LEU A 130 2.23 7.77 -13.06
C LEU A 130 3.01 7.63 -14.37
N GLU A 131 4.00 6.73 -14.43
CA GLU A 131 4.75 6.42 -15.65
C GLU A 131 3.86 5.81 -16.74
N GLN A 132 2.85 5.01 -16.37
CA GLN A 132 1.89 4.42 -17.29
C GLN A 132 0.72 5.34 -17.65
N LEU A 133 0.64 6.49 -17.01
CA LEU A 133 -0.40 7.47 -17.32
C LEU A 133 -0.04 8.25 -18.60
N GLU A 134 -1.06 8.55 -19.41
CA GLU A 134 -0.92 9.40 -20.57
C GLU A 134 -0.21 10.72 -20.20
N GLU A 135 0.74 11.16 -21.04
CA GLU A 135 1.61 12.33 -20.79
C GLU A 135 0.81 13.57 -20.36
N ARG A 136 -0.31 13.85 -21.04
CA ARG A 136 -1.16 14.98 -20.70
C ARG A 136 -1.74 14.88 -19.28
N CYS A 137 -2.22 13.71 -18.91
CA CYS A 137 -2.73 13.46 -17.55
C CYS A 137 -1.62 13.57 -16.52
N ARG A 138 -0.44 13.03 -16.82
CA ARG A 138 0.73 13.07 -15.92
C ARG A 138 1.15 14.51 -15.64
N ARG A 139 1.31 15.35 -16.70
CA ARG A 139 1.65 16.76 -16.52
C ARG A 139 0.59 17.53 -15.72
N LEU A 140 -0.69 17.31 -16.04
CA LEU A 140 -1.78 17.99 -15.36
C LEU A 140 -1.83 17.63 -13.87
N LEU A 141 -1.74 16.34 -13.53
CA LEU A 141 -1.73 15.90 -12.14
C LEU A 141 -0.46 16.35 -11.41
N HIS A 142 0.70 16.32 -12.08
CA HIS A 142 1.93 16.84 -11.48
C HIS A 142 1.77 18.30 -11.05
N ARG A 143 1.20 19.16 -11.90
CA ARG A 143 1.04 20.58 -11.61
C ARG A 143 -0.01 20.87 -10.54
N LEU A 144 -1.09 20.08 -10.51
CA LEU A 144 -2.21 20.31 -9.59
C LEU A 144 -2.06 19.62 -8.23
N GLU A 145 -1.34 18.47 -8.17
CA GLU A 145 -1.33 17.59 -7.00
C GLU A 145 0.06 17.37 -6.41
N LEU A 146 1.10 17.36 -7.24
CA LEU A 146 2.45 16.95 -6.81
C LEU A 146 3.44 18.09 -6.68
N LYS A 147 3.17 19.23 -7.33
CA LYS A 147 4.00 20.43 -7.26
C LYS A 147 3.73 21.18 -5.94
N GLU A 148 4.77 21.66 -5.30
CA GLU A 148 4.68 22.53 -4.12
C GLU A 148 5.23 23.95 -4.40
N PRO A 149 4.39 25.00 -4.27
CA PRO A 149 2.95 24.98 -4.13
C PRO A 149 2.24 24.51 -5.41
N PRO A 150 1.03 23.93 -5.33
CA PRO A 150 0.29 23.49 -6.52
C PRO A 150 -0.11 24.68 -7.39
N ASP A 151 -0.13 24.46 -8.70
CA ASP A 151 -0.57 25.49 -9.65
C ASP A 151 -2.09 25.72 -9.56
N SER A 152 -2.53 26.95 -9.80
CA SER A 152 -3.97 27.24 -9.88
C SER A 152 -4.59 26.64 -11.16
N TYR A 153 -5.89 26.42 -11.17
CA TYR A 153 -6.61 25.97 -12.37
C TYR A 153 -6.41 26.93 -13.55
N ARG A 154 -6.31 28.22 -13.27
CA ARG A 154 -6.04 29.25 -14.26
C ARG A 154 -4.66 29.09 -14.91
N ASP A 155 -3.63 28.84 -14.11
CA ASP A 155 -2.24 28.67 -14.59
C ASP A 155 -2.11 27.37 -15.40
N VAL A 156 -2.77 26.31 -14.96
CA VAL A 156 -2.79 25.04 -15.70
C VAL A 156 -3.54 25.20 -17.02
N ALA A 157 -4.69 25.87 -17.02
CA ALA A 157 -5.48 26.13 -18.22
C ALA A 157 -4.68 26.93 -19.25
N ALA A 158 -4.02 28.00 -18.82
CA ALA A 158 -3.16 28.82 -19.68
C ALA A 158 -2.01 28.00 -20.31
N ALA A 159 -1.35 27.16 -19.53
CA ALA A 159 -0.23 26.34 -19.99
C ALA A 159 -0.64 25.20 -20.95
N GLU A 160 -1.82 24.62 -20.74
CA GLU A 160 -2.33 23.51 -21.56
C GLU A 160 -3.21 23.99 -22.74
N GLY A 161 -3.42 25.30 -22.90
CA GLY A 161 -4.27 25.87 -23.96
C GLY A 161 -5.75 25.50 -23.80
N LEU A 162 -6.23 25.43 -22.55
CA LEU A 162 -7.59 25.00 -22.19
C LEU A 162 -8.38 26.15 -21.54
N SER A 163 -9.70 25.98 -21.45
CA SER A 163 -10.52 26.83 -20.59
C SER A 163 -10.38 26.39 -19.13
N GLU A 164 -10.40 27.32 -18.20
CA GLU A 164 -10.33 27.04 -16.76
C GLU A 164 -11.44 26.08 -16.30
N THR A 165 -12.64 26.23 -16.84
CA THR A 165 -13.79 25.37 -16.57
C THR A 165 -13.60 23.92 -17.02
N SER A 166 -12.70 23.66 -17.97
CA SER A 166 -12.40 22.32 -18.47
C SER A 166 -11.44 21.54 -17.57
N ILE A 167 -10.63 22.24 -16.73
CA ILE A 167 -9.61 21.61 -15.90
C ILE A 167 -10.21 20.61 -14.90
N GLY A 168 -11.28 20.98 -14.19
CA GLY A 168 -11.92 20.10 -13.22
C GLY A 168 -12.40 18.76 -13.79
N PRO A 169 -13.18 18.75 -14.88
CA PRO A 169 -13.58 17.51 -15.57
C PRO A 169 -12.40 16.68 -16.08
N ILE A 170 -11.35 17.31 -16.61
CA ILE A 170 -10.16 16.62 -17.10
C ILE A 170 -9.38 15.99 -15.92
N ARG A 171 -9.15 16.76 -14.84
CA ARG A 171 -8.52 16.26 -13.60
C ARG A 171 -9.23 15.02 -13.09
N ARG A 172 -10.56 15.05 -13.00
CA ARG A 172 -11.37 13.90 -12.53
C ARG A 172 -11.13 12.66 -13.39
N ARG A 173 -11.13 12.80 -14.72
CA ARG A 173 -10.85 11.68 -15.64
C ARG A 173 -9.41 11.14 -15.48
N CYS A 174 -8.43 12.03 -15.35
CA CYS A 174 -7.03 11.63 -15.14
C CYS A 174 -6.84 10.90 -13.80
N MET A 175 -7.46 11.38 -12.72
CA MET A 175 -7.46 10.71 -11.42
C MET A 175 -8.11 9.31 -11.48
N GLN A 176 -9.21 9.18 -12.21
CA GLN A 176 -9.87 7.89 -12.38
C GLN A 176 -9.00 6.90 -13.19
N ARG A 177 -8.33 7.36 -14.24
CA ARG A 177 -7.34 6.54 -14.98
C ARG A 177 -6.18 6.10 -14.09
N LEU A 178 -5.62 7.02 -13.30
CA LEU A 178 -4.56 6.72 -12.35
C LEU A 178 -4.99 5.64 -11.36
N ARG A 179 -6.18 5.76 -10.78
CA ARG A 179 -6.76 4.75 -9.87
C ARG A 179 -6.84 3.38 -10.54
N THR A 180 -7.35 3.29 -11.76
CA THR A 180 -7.44 2.03 -12.50
C THR A 180 -6.06 1.40 -12.75
N ILE A 181 -5.03 2.23 -13.03
CA ILE A 181 -3.66 1.74 -13.21
C ILE A 181 -3.10 1.21 -11.90
N VAL A 182 -3.26 1.94 -10.79
CA VAL A 182 -2.83 1.52 -9.44
C VAL A 182 -3.49 0.18 -9.07
N GLU A 183 -4.80 0.04 -9.23
CA GLU A 183 -5.53 -1.20 -8.94
C GLU A 183 -5.06 -2.38 -9.79
N ARG A 184 -4.71 -2.14 -11.06
CA ARG A 184 -4.15 -3.16 -11.94
C ARG A 184 -2.76 -3.59 -11.49
N LEU A 185 -1.86 -2.64 -11.18
CA LEU A 185 -0.51 -2.93 -10.73
C LEU A 185 -0.51 -3.65 -9.38
N SER A 186 -1.37 -3.23 -8.45
CA SER A 186 -1.53 -3.91 -7.16
C SER A 186 -1.94 -5.37 -7.30
N ARG A 187 -2.76 -5.70 -8.33
CA ARG A 187 -3.16 -7.08 -8.62
C ARG A 187 -2.07 -7.89 -9.33
N SER A 188 -1.21 -7.24 -10.12
CA SER A 188 -0.13 -7.92 -10.84
C SER A 188 1.07 -8.26 -9.94
N ASP A 189 1.22 -7.53 -8.85
CA ASP A 189 2.27 -7.75 -7.85
C ASP A 189 1.83 -8.75 -6.74
N ALA A 190 0.56 -9.18 -6.76
CA ALA A 190 -0.03 -10.19 -5.86
C ALA A 190 0.21 -11.61 -6.40
#